data_ffab1681c22940ef1b66170ebd9b2f6c
#
_entry.id   ffab1681c22940ef1b66170ebd9b2f6c
#
_cell.length_a   1.000
_cell.length_b   1.000
_cell.length_c   1.000
_cell.angle_alpha   90.00
_cell.angle_beta   90.00
_cell.angle_gamma   90.00
#
_symmetry.space_group_name_H-M   'P 1'
#
loop_
_entity.id
_entity.type
_entity.pdbx_description
1 polymer ?
#
loop_
_entity_poly.entity_id
_entity_poly.type
_entity_poly.pdbx_seq_one_letter_code
_entity_poly.pdbx_strand_id
1 'polypeptide(L)'
;FHYAEIIRHVKEVTANLDKYVPGYKGKGYEIVGFGWHQGWNDSIDQNAVDVYERNLVALIKDLRKDLGVIDMPFVVANTGMRGWDIPDRYKAKVEKHVEAQLAPGDPKQHPEFAGTVAGVETRGFARTKEQSPSGQQFHWNRNWESYYLIGTSMGKAMVNMIAE
;
A
#
# COMPACT_ATOMS: atom_id res chain seq x y z
N PHE A 1 -17.06 -3.75 2.96
CA PHE A 1 -17.36 -2.42 3.49
C PHE A 1 -16.32 -1.39 3.03
N HIS A 2 -15.03 -1.56 3.37
CA HIS A 2 -13.99 -0.56 3.06
C HIS A 2 -13.77 -0.31 1.57
N TYR A 3 -13.83 -1.35 0.73
CA TYR A 3 -13.70 -1.18 -0.72
C TYR A 3 -14.75 -0.22 -1.30
N ALA A 4 -16.02 -0.44 -0.96
CA ALA A 4 -17.11 0.42 -1.44
C ALA A 4 -16.94 1.88 -1.00
N GLU A 5 -16.38 2.12 0.21
CA GLU A 5 -16.07 3.45 0.70
C GLU A 5 -14.94 4.11 -0.10
N ILE A 6 -13.89 3.37 -0.47
CA ILE A 6 -12.83 3.90 -1.33
C ILE A 6 -13.42 4.41 -2.65
N ILE A 7 -14.19 3.57 -3.34
CA ILE A 7 -14.82 3.92 -4.62
C ILE A 7 -15.78 5.12 -4.46
N ARG A 8 -16.60 5.10 -3.41
CA ARG A 8 -17.54 6.19 -3.12
C ARG A 8 -16.80 7.52 -2.92
N HIS A 9 -15.73 7.52 -2.10
CA HIS A 9 -14.98 8.74 -1.82
C HIS A 9 -14.23 9.26 -3.05
N VAL A 10 -13.59 8.39 -3.83
CA VAL A 10 -12.92 8.82 -5.07
C VAL A 10 -13.95 9.47 -6.00
N LYS A 11 -15.10 8.84 -6.24
CA LYS A 11 -16.14 9.38 -7.12
C LYS A 11 -16.73 10.69 -6.57
N GLU A 12 -16.95 10.79 -5.26
CA GLU A 12 -17.45 12.00 -4.63
C GLU A 12 -16.48 13.18 -4.78
N VAL A 13 -15.19 12.96 -4.48
CA VAL A 13 -14.18 14.02 -4.57
C VAL A 13 -13.96 14.46 -6.01
N THR A 14 -13.83 13.51 -6.93
CA THR A 14 -13.59 13.82 -8.35
C THR A 14 -14.78 14.51 -9.03
N ALA A 15 -16.00 14.24 -8.58
CA ALA A 15 -17.20 14.94 -9.05
C ALA A 15 -17.38 16.35 -8.46
N ASN A 16 -16.68 16.70 -7.38
CA ASN A 16 -16.83 17.94 -6.63
C ASN A 16 -15.48 18.60 -6.32
N LEU A 17 -14.60 18.67 -7.29
CA LEU A 17 -13.23 19.16 -7.09
C LEU A 17 -13.18 20.65 -6.66
N ASP A 18 -14.12 21.46 -7.12
CA ASP A 18 -14.27 22.86 -6.70
C ASP A 18 -14.54 22.99 -5.18
N LYS A 19 -15.21 22.02 -4.59
CA LYS A 19 -15.47 21.95 -3.15
C LYS A 19 -14.25 21.47 -2.33
N TYR A 20 -13.51 20.51 -2.86
CA TYR A 20 -12.44 19.82 -2.10
C TYR A 20 -11.04 20.36 -2.38
N VAL A 21 -10.83 21.03 -3.53
CA VAL A 21 -9.51 21.53 -3.95
C VAL A 21 -9.53 23.06 -4.02
N PRO A 22 -8.94 23.76 -3.02
CA PRO A 22 -8.88 25.21 -3.04
C PRO A 22 -8.20 25.74 -4.32
N GLY A 23 -8.87 26.65 -5.03
CA GLY A 23 -8.34 27.26 -6.25
C GLY A 23 -8.48 26.40 -7.52
N TYR A 24 -9.22 25.30 -7.48
CA TYR A 24 -9.53 24.52 -8.66
C TYR A 24 -10.25 25.37 -9.74
N LYS A 25 -9.80 25.26 -11.00
CA LYS A 25 -10.26 26.11 -12.12
C LYS A 25 -10.93 25.31 -13.24
N GLY A 26 -11.56 24.17 -12.92
CA GLY A 26 -12.30 23.39 -13.90
C GLY A 26 -11.47 22.69 -14.98
N LYS A 27 -10.18 22.40 -14.70
CA LYS A 27 -9.28 21.75 -15.68
C LYS A 27 -9.41 20.22 -15.79
N GLY A 28 -10.37 19.60 -15.06
CA GLY A 28 -10.48 18.16 -14.97
C GLY A 28 -9.50 17.53 -13.98
N TYR A 29 -9.39 16.22 -14.00
CA TYR A 29 -8.48 15.44 -13.18
C TYR A 29 -8.00 14.21 -13.95
N GLU A 30 -6.92 13.63 -13.47
CA GLU A 30 -6.41 12.34 -13.93
C GLU A 30 -6.08 11.47 -12.71
N ILE A 31 -6.45 10.19 -12.76
CA ILE A 31 -6.03 9.19 -11.76
C ILE A 31 -4.74 8.56 -12.27
N VAL A 32 -3.62 9.00 -11.74
CA VAL A 32 -2.29 8.59 -12.21
C VAL A 32 -1.74 7.35 -11.53
N GLY A 33 -2.35 6.91 -10.41
CA GLY A 33 -1.91 5.72 -9.68
C GLY A 33 -2.59 5.56 -8.33
N PHE A 34 -2.33 4.41 -7.70
CA PHE A 34 -2.87 4.07 -6.39
C PHE A 34 -1.77 3.54 -5.46
N GLY A 35 -1.69 4.09 -4.26
CA GLY A 35 -0.77 3.62 -3.21
C GLY A 35 -1.51 2.84 -2.13
N TRP A 36 -0.99 1.66 -1.77
CA TRP A 36 -1.55 0.79 -0.73
C TRP A 36 -0.53 0.49 0.37
N HIS A 37 -0.86 0.85 1.60
CA HIS A 37 -0.07 0.53 2.79
C HIS A 37 -1.00 0.11 3.92
N GLN A 38 -1.32 -1.17 3.99
CA GLN A 38 -2.29 -1.74 4.95
C GLN A 38 -1.89 -3.18 5.28
N GLY A 39 -2.28 -3.71 6.45
CA GLY A 39 -2.18 -5.13 6.74
C GLY A 39 -1.77 -5.50 8.16
N TRP A 40 -1.60 -4.54 9.09
CA TRP A 40 -1.25 -4.89 10.47
C TRP A 40 -2.27 -5.85 11.11
N ASN A 41 -3.56 -5.54 11.01
CA ASN A 41 -4.61 -6.40 11.58
C ASN A 41 -4.67 -7.76 10.90
N ASP A 42 -4.45 -7.81 9.59
CA ASP A 42 -4.38 -9.08 8.84
C ASP A 42 -3.19 -9.91 9.31
N SER A 43 -2.04 -9.29 9.59
CA SER A 43 -0.82 -9.99 10.03
C SER A 43 -0.94 -10.74 11.35
N ILE A 44 -1.94 -10.43 12.17
CA ILE A 44 -2.18 -11.12 13.46
C ILE A 44 -3.17 -12.28 13.34
N ASP A 45 -3.96 -12.34 12.26
CA ASP A 45 -4.91 -13.42 11.96
C ASP A 45 -4.36 -14.35 10.86
N GLN A 46 -4.16 -15.62 11.16
CA GLN A 46 -3.64 -16.59 10.20
C GLN A 46 -4.55 -16.75 8.97
N ASN A 47 -5.87 -16.75 9.17
CA ASN A 47 -6.81 -16.88 8.05
C ASN A 47 -6.72 -15.68 7.10
N ALA A 48 -6.53 -14.47 7.65
CA ALA A 48 -6.34 -13.27 6.84
C ALA A 48 -5.00 -13.33 6.06
N VAL A 49 -3.91 -13.76 6.71
CA VAL A 49 -2.61 -13.96 6.05
C VAL A 49 -2.72 -14.96 4.90
N ASP A 50 -3.42 -16.06 5.09
CA ASP A 50 -3.53 -17.15 4.10
C ASP A 50 -4.26 -16.73 2.82
N VAL A 51 -5.06 -15.68 2.88
CA VAL A 51 -5.84 -15.19 1.73
C VAL A 51 -5.42 -13.79 1.26
N TYR A 52 -4.42 -13.19 1.91
CA TYR A 52 -4.07 -11.78 1.69
C TYR A 52 -3.66 -11.49 0.24
N GLU A 53 -2.75 -12.27 -0.33
CA GLU A 53 -2.28 -12.12 -1.72
C GLU A 53 -3.45 -12.17 -2.71
N ARG A 54 -4.29 -13.20 -2.61
CA ARG A 54 -5.47 -13.34 -3.47
C ARG A 54 -6.41 -12.13 -3.36
N ASN A 55 -6.64 -11.65 -2.15
CA ASN A 55 -7.50 -10.49 -1.91
C ASN A 55 -6.88 -9.20 -2.42
N LEU A 56 -5.56 -9.04 -2.31
CA LEU A 56 -4.83 -7.88 -2.84
C LEU A 56 -4.85 -7.87 -4.37
N VAL A 57 -4.64 -9.01 -5.01
CA VAL A 57 -4.77 -9.16 -6.47
C VAL A 57 -6.18 -8.79 -6.94
N ALA A 58 -7.21 -9.26 -6.24
CA ALA A 58 -8.59 -8.89 -6.53
C ALA A 58 -8.82 -7.37 -6.35
N LEU A 59 -8.32 -6.78 -5.26
CA LEU A 59 -8.41 -5.35 -4.98
C LEU A 59 -7.80 -4.52 -6.12
N ILE A 60 -6.61 -4.88 -6.60
CA ILE A 60 -5.94 -4.18 -7.71
C ILE A 60 -6.82 -4.22 -8.97
N LYS A 61 -7.30 -5.40 -9.34
CA LYS A 61 -8.14 -5.59 -10.53
C LYS A 61 -9.47 -4.83 -10.43
N ASP A 62 -10.12 -4.90 -9.29
CA ASP A 62 -11.41 -4.24 -9.06
C ASP A 62 -11.27 -2.71 -9.03
N LEU A 63 -10.23 -2.16 -8.38
CA LEU A 63 -9.97 -0.71 -8.38
C LEU A 63 -9.72 -0.19 -9.80
N ARG A 64 -8.90 -0.88 -10.59
CA ARG A 64 -8.65 -0.53 -12.00
C ARG A 64 -9.93 -0.50 -12.81
N LYS A 65 -10.76 -1.52 -12.67
CA LYS A 65 -12.05 -1.63 -13.34
C LYS A 65 -13.01 -0.51 -12.92
N ASP A 66 -13.22 -0.33 -11.62
CA ASP A 66 -14.26 0.56 -11.10
C ASP A 66 -13.88 2.03 -11.18
N LEU A 67 -12.58 2.35 -11.27
CA LEU A 67 -12.07 3.70 -11.56
C LEU A 67 -11.86 3.95 -13.06
N GLY A 68 -12.00 2.94 -13.91
CA GLY A 68 -11.89 3.07 -15.36
C GLY A 68 -10.46 3.27 -15.88
N VAL A 69 -9.44 2.87 -15.10
CA VAL A 69 -8.01 2.99 -15.45
C VAL A 69 -7.36 1.60 -15.40
N ILE A 70 -7.42 0.88 -16.53
CA ILE A 70 -7.09 -0.56 -16.60
C ILE A 70 -5.65 -0.86 -16.19
N ASP A 71 -4.70 -0.05 -16.62
CA ASP A 71 -3.27 -0.22 -16.33
C ASP A 71 -2.78 0.76 -15.25
N MET A 72 -3.69 1.24 -14.39
CA MET A 72 -3.35 2.19 -13.33
C MET A 72 -2.14 1.69 -12.51
N PRO A 73 -1.04 2.47 -12.45
CA PRO A 73 0.09 2.17 -11.60
C PRO A 73 -0.32 1.94 -10.15
N PHE A 74 0.17 0.85 -9.54
CA PHE A 74 -0.20 0.47 -8.20
C PHE A 74 1.05 0.17 -7.36
N VAL A 75 1.24 0.89 -6.27
CA VAL A 75 2.36 0.69 -5.35
C VAL A 75 1.87 0.08 -4.05
N VAL A 76 2.43 -1.08 -3.71
CA VAL A 76 2.16 -1.75 -2.43
C VAL A 76 3.37 -1.62 -1.53
N ALA A 77 3.23 -0.98 -0.38
CA ALA A 77 4.23 -1.02 0.68
C ALA A 77 3.83 -2.06 1.74
N ASN A 78 4.72 -3.01 2.04
CA ASN A 78 4.43 -3.99 3.08
C ASN A 78 4.32 -3.34 4.46
N THR A 79 3.70 -4.05 5.42
CA THR A 79 3.58 -3.59 6.81
C THR A 79 4.77 -4.05 7.66
N GLY A 80 5.96 -3.56 7.34
CA GLY A 80 7.23 -3.92 7.94
C GLY A 80 7.48 -3.38 9.36
N MET A 81 6.44 -3.10 10.14
CA MET A 81 6.50 -2.42 11.45
C MET A 81 7.34 -3.15 12.51
N ARG A 82 7.55 -4.46 12.33
CA ARG A 82 8.41 -5.29 13.20
C ARG A 82 9.89 -5.19 12.87
N GLY A 83 10.24 -4.56 11.75
CA GLY A 83 11.60 -4.57 11.23
C GLY A 83 12.05 -5.96 10.80
N TRP A 84 13.35 -6.19 10.89
CA TRP A 84 13.99 -7.47 10.55
C TRP A 84 14.12 -8.42 11.74
N ASP A 85 14.08 -7.89 12.97
CA ASP A 85 14.21 -8.65 14.21
C ASP A 85 12.84 -9.16 14.68
N ILE A 86 12.36 -10.18 13.99
CA ILE A 86 11.04 -10.77 14.26
C ILE A 86 11.22 -11.96 15.22
N PRO A 87 10.58 -11.96 16.39
CA PRO A 87 10.64 -13.10 17.30
C PRO A 87 10.16 -14.41 16.61
N ASP A 88 10.87 -15.50 16.85
CA ASP A 88 10.65 -16.81 16.18
C ASP A 88 9.19 -17.25 16.16
N ARG A 89 8.47 -17.05 17.28
CA ARG A 89 7.05 -17.41 17.40
C ARG A 89 6.12 -16.71 16.39
N TYR A 90 6.56 -15.60 15.79
CA TYR A 90 5.78 -14.83 14.81
C TYR A 90 6.38 -14.87 13.41
N LYS A 91 7.63 -15.33 13.30
CA LYS A 91 8.45 -15.17 12.10
C LYS A 91 7.77 -15.73 10.87
N ALA A 92 7.42 -17.00 10.87
CA ALA A 92 6.82 -17.66 9.71
C ALA A 92 5.54 -16.94 9.23
N LYS A 93 4.67 -16.53 10.16
CA LYS A 93 3.43 -15.82 9.81
C LYS A 93 3.69 -14.42 9.25
N VAL A 94 4.61 -13.67 9.86
CA VAL A 94 4.95 -12.31 9.42
C VAL A 94 5.66 -12.33 8.07
N GLU A 95 6.58 -13.26 7.85
CA GLU A 95 7.28 -13.44 6.56
C GLU A 95 6.28 -13.78 5.47
N LYS A 96 5.41 -14.77 5.69
CA LYS A 96 4.34 -15.12 4.75
C LYS A 96 3.44 -13.91 4.41
N HIS A 97 3.10 -13.09 5.41
CA HIS A 97 2.29 -11.89 5.18
C HIS A 97 3.01 -10.85 4.33
N VAL A 98 4.30 -10.61 4.61
CA VAL A 98 5.15 -9.70 3.83
C VAL A 98 5.30 -10.20 2.39
N GLU A 99 5.54 -11.50 2.20
CA GLU A 99 5.59 -12.11 0.87
C GLU A 99 4.29 -11.90 0.11
N ALA A 100 3.13 -12.16 0.74
CA ALA A 100 1.81 -11.95 0.15
C ALA A 100 1.55 -10.48 -0.24
N GLN A 101 2.10 -9.52 0.52
CA GLN A 101 1.99 -8.10 0.20
C GLN A 101 2.86 -7.70 -0.99
N LEU A 102 4.04 -8.29 -1.14
CA LEU A 102 5.00 -7.94 -2.18
C LEU A 102 4.80 -8.74 -3.48
N ALA A 103 4.16 -9.91 -3.40
CA ALA A 103 3.96 -10.82 -4.52
C ALA A 103 3.38 -10.15 -5.78
N PRO A 104 2.33 -9.28 -5.72
CA PRO A 104 1.79 -8.62 -6.91
C PRO A 104 2.80 -7.74 -7.66
N GLY A 105 3.85 -7.25 -7.00
CA GLY A 105 4.94 -6.49 -7.61
C GLY A 105 6.06 -7.35 -8.19
N ASP A 106 6.02 -8.67 -8.04
CA ASP A 106 7.00 -9.59 -8.61
C ASP A 106 6.49 -10.16 -9.96
N PRO A 107 7.08 -9.77 -11.11
CA PRO A 107 6.64 -10.23 -12.42
C PRO A 107 6.82 -11.75 -12.65
N LYS A 108 7.55 -12.46 -11.78
CA LYS A 108 7.65 -13.91 -11.83
C LYS A 108 6.43 -14.59 -11.21
N GLN A 109 5.81 -13.97 -10.22
CA GLN A 109 4.62 -14.48 -9.54
C GLN A 109 3.35 -13.96 -10.21
N HIS A 110 3.34 -12.67 -10.60
CA HIS A 110 2.21 -12.00 -11.22
C HIS A 110 2.62 -11.30 -12.52
N PRO A 111 2.89 -12.06 -13.61
CA PRO A 111 3.30 -11.50 -14.90
C PRO A 111 2.24 -10.55 -15.50
N GLU A 112 0.95 -10.71 -15.13
CA GLU A 112 -0.13 -9.82 -15.55
C GLU A 112 -0.02 -8.40 -15.00
N PHE A 113 0.84 -8.18 -13.99
CA PHE A 113 1.09 -6.87 -13.37
C PHE A 113 2.46 -6.28 -13.73
N ALA A 114 3.21 -6.94 -14.59
CA ALA A 114 4.54 -6.47 -14.97
C ALA A 114 4.53 -5.02 -15.45
N GLY A 115 5.41 -4.18 -14.90
CA GLY A 115 5.51 -2.75 -15.21
C GLY A 115 4.40 -1.86 -14.62
N THR A 116 3.34 -2.43 -14.05
CA THR A 116 2.19 -1.65 -13.55
C THR A 116 1.91 -1.84 -12.06
N VAL A 117 2.59 -2.77 -11.38
CA VAL A 117 2.56 -2.92 -9.92
C VAL A 117 3.97 -2.98 -9.39
N ALA A 118 4.24 -2.23 -8.31
CA ALA A 118 5.52 -2.26 -7.62
C ALA A 118 5.35 -2.56 -6.13
N GLY A 119 6.16 -3.48 -5.62
CA GLY A 119 6.29 -3.75 -4.18
C GLY A 119 7.38 -2.88 -3.54
N VAL A 120 7.11 -2.36 -2.36
CA VAL A 120 8.07 -1.59 -1.56
C VAL A 120 8.32 -2.29 -0.23
N GLU A 121 9.55 -2.73 -0.04
CA GLU A 121 10.00 -3.32 1.22
C GLU A 121 10.25 -2.23 2.27
N THR A 122 9.55 -2.30 3.39
CA THR A 122 9.58 -1.25 4.43
C THR A 122 10.20 -1.68 5.76
N ARG A 123 10.57 -2.95 5.94
CA ARG A 123 11.13 -3.44 7.22
C ARG A 123 12.38 -2.67 7.67
N GLY A 124 13.21 -2.21 6.74
CA GLY A 124 14.37 -1.37 7.03
C GLY A 124 14.04 0.04 7.57
N PHE A 125 12.77 0.44 7.50
CA PHE A 125 12.33 1.76 7.98
C PHE A 125 11.78 1.72 9.40
N ALA A 126 11.67 0.55 10.02
CA ALA A 126 11.27 0.43 11.41
C ALA A 126 12.31 1.12 12.32
N ARG A 127 11.81 1.81 13.35
CA ARG A 127 12.61 2.42 14.41
C ARG A 127 12.22 1.80 15.74
N THR A 128 13.20 1.67 16.62
CA THR A 128 12.97 1.09 17.95
C THR A 128 12.13 2.02 18.81
N LYS A 129 11.61 1.53 19.94
CA LYS A 129 10.86 2.36 20.89
C LYS A 129 11.71 3.48 21.50
N GLU A 130 13.02 3.24 21.66
CA GLU A 130 13.98 4.22 22.17
C GLU A 130 14.23 5.38 21.19
N GLN A 131 14.04 5.14 19.92
CA GLN A 131 14.18 6.12 18.83
C GLN A 131 12.84 6.78 18.45
N SER A 132 11.76 6.47 19.18
CA SER A 132 10.41 6.79 18.75
C SER A 132 9.58 7.39 19.89
N PRO A 133 8.53 8.19 19.57
CA PRO A 133 7.64 8.76 20.57
C PRO A 133 6.82 7.73 21.36
N SER A 134 6.73 6.49 20.88
CA SER A 134 5.92 5.44 21.49
C SER A 134 6.56 4.07 21.29
N GLY A 135 6.19 3.11 22.17
CA GLY A 135 6.55 1.70 22.02
C GLY A 135 5.44 0.85 21.39
N GLN A 136 4.46 1.47 20.77
CA GLN A 136 3.40 0.79 20.03
C GLN A 136 3.93 0.33 18.68
N GLN A 137 4.32 -0.92 18.57
CA GLN A 137 4.87 -1.49 17.34
C GLN A 137 3.97 -1.25 16.11
N PHE A 138 2.66 -1.41 16.26
CA PHE A 138 1.70 -0.90 15.29
C PHE A 138 1.78 0.64 15.22
N HIS A 139 1.43 1.22 14.08
CA HIS A 139 1.64 2.63 13.77
C HIS A 139 3.12 3.07 13.84
N TRP A 140 4.08 2.16 13.52
CA TRP A 140 5.51 2.45 13.41
C TRP A 140 6.07 3.19 14.64
N ASN A 141 5.64 2.81 15.83
CA ASN A 141 5.98 3.53 17.08
C ASN A 141 5.70 5.04 17.03
N ARG A 142 4.82 5.50 16.14
CA ARG A 142 4.54 6.92 15.84
C ARG A 142 5.79 7.68 15.35
N ASN A 143 6.73 6.98 14.74
CA ASN A 143 7.98 7.56 14.28
C ASN A 143 7.77 8.23 12.90
N TRP A 144 7.96 9.55 12.85
CA TRP A 144 7.75 10.33 11.63
C TRP A 144 8.73 9.97 10.51
N GLU A 145 9.98 9.61 10.85
CA GLU A 145 10.99 9.22 9.88
C GLU A 145 10.57 7.94 9.14
N SER A 146 10.02 6.95 9.87
CA SER A 146 9.47 5.74 9.26
C SER A 146 8.41 6.08 8.21
N TYR A 147 7.45 6.92 8.55
CA TYR A 147 6.41 7.34 7.59
C TYR A 147 6.98 8.12 6.41
N TYR A 148 7.94 9.01 6.65
CA TYR A 148 8.61 9.76 5.59
C TYR A 148 9.34 8.84 4.61
N LEU A 149 10.10 7.85 5.12
CA LEU A 149 10.82 6.89 4.30
C LEU A 149 9.87 5.99 3.49
N ILE A 150 8.77 5.54 4.10
CA ILE A 150 7.73 4.75 3.40
C ILE A 150 7.14 5.58 2.26
N GLY A 151 6.65 6.79 2.57
CA GLY A 151 6.03 7.66 1.58
C GLY A 151 6.99 8.03 0.43
N THR A 152 8.26 8.34 0.75
CA THR A 152 9.29 8.62 -0.24
C THR A 152 9.56 7.42 -1.14
N SER A 153 9.65 6.21 -0.57
CA SER A 153 9.90 5.01 -1.35
C SER A 153 8.72 4.63 -2.24
N MET A 154 7.49 4.76 -1.72
CA MET A 154 6.28 4.58 -2.53
C MET A 154 6.20 5.61 -3.67
N GLY A 155 6.50 6.88 -3.37
CA GLY A 155 6.52 7.95 -4.37
C GLY A 155 7.54 7.71 -5.48
N LYS A 156 8.76 7.27 -5.12
CA LYS A 156 9.79 6.90 -6.12
C LYS A 156 9.35 5.75 -7.00
N ALA A 157 8.78 4.69 -6.41
CA ALA A 157 8.27 3.56 -7.17
C ALA A 157 7.14 3.97 -8.12
N MET A 158 6.24 4.84 -7.68
CA MET A 158 5.16 5.38 -8.52
C MET A 158 5.72 6.20 -9.69
N VAL A 159 6.63 7.13 -9.43
CA VAL A 159 7.24 7.98 -10.47
C VAL A 159 7.96 7.14 -11.52
N ASN A 160 8.69 6.10 -11.12
CA ASN A 160 9.36 5.21 -12.06
C ASN A 160 8.37 4.54 -13.03
N MET A 161 7.22 4.05 -12.53
CA MET A 161 6.19 3.43 -13.39
C MET A 161 5.45 4.42 -14.30
N ILE A 162 5.34 5.70 -13.90
CA ILE A 162 4.65 6.74 -14.70
C ILE A 162 5.59 7.31 -15.78
N ALA A 163 6.91 7.28 -15.54
CA ALA A 163 7.91 7.86 -16.43
C ALA A 163 8.31 6.92 -17.60
N GLU A 164 7.96 5.64 -17.52
CA GLU A 164 8.14 4.65 -18.61
C GLU A 164 6.98 4.70 -19.58
#